data_3075e16bf8eb3f8310fb729b90d65806
#
_entry.id   3075e16bf8eb3f8310fb729b90d65806
#
_cell.length_a   1.000
_cell.length_b   1.000
_cell.length_c   1.000
_cell.angle_alpha   90.00
_cell.angle_beta   90.00
_cell.angle_gamma   90.00
#
_symmetry.space_group_name_H-M   'P 1'
#
loop_
_entity.id
_entity.type
_entity.pdbx_description
1 polymer ?
#
loop_
_entity_poly.entity_id
_entity_poly.type
_entity_poly.pdbx_seq_one_letter_code
_entity_poly.pdbx_strand_id
1 'polypeptide(L)'
;IRSIAIVLMHGYRYHDHENRLATIARDIGFPQISVSHDASPLMKLISRGDTTVVDAYLSPILSKYVNEVAEELRGLNQHGGRLMFMQSSGGLTESGFFQGKDAILSGPAGGVVGMARVSEIAGFEKVIGFDMGGTSTDVSHYDGEFEKAFETHVAGVRIRAPMMLIHTVAAGGGSILNFDGARYRIGPDSAGAFPGPASYRNGGPLTVTDCNVMLGKLHPEKFPKL
;
A
#
# COMPACT_ATOMS: atom_id res chain seq x y z
N ILE A 1 -4.94 -24.00 7.62
CA ILE A 1 -3.98 -22.94 7.95
C ILE A 1 -2.92 -22.93 6.86
N ARG A 2 -2.68 -21.77 6.23
CA ARG A 2 -1.77 -21.66 5.08
C ARG A 2 -0.48 -20.90 5.41
N SER A 3 -0.40 -20.24 6.56
CA SER A 3 0.77 -19.48 6.97
C SER A 3 1.01 -19.60 8.45
N ILE A 4 2.28 -19.42 8.87
CA ILE A 4 2.71 -19.41 10.25
C ILE A 4 3.66 -18.25 10.49
N ALA A 5 3.47 -17.56 11.62
CA ALA A 5 4.39 -16.56 12.15
C ALA A 5 5.14 -17.15 13.35
N ILE A 6 6.46 -17.10 13.35
CA ILE A 6 7.32 -17.62 14.40
C ILE A 6 7.99 -16.44 15.08
N VAL A 7 7.74 -16.28 16.39
CA VAL A 7 8.24 -15.14 17.17
C VAL A 7 8.73 -15.63 18.52
N LEU A 8 10.01 -15.54 18.77
CA LEU A 8 10.62 -15.89 20.05
C LEU A 8 11.19 -14.67 20.76
N MET A 9 11.23 -14.70 22.09
CA MET A 9 11.57 -13.53 22.92
C MET A 9 12.87 -12.85 22.50
N HIS A 10 13.92 -13.60 22.24
CA HIS A 10 15.24 -13.09 21.85
C HIS A 10 15.58 -13.39 20.39
N GLY A 11 14.58 -13.68 19.54
CA GLY A 11 14.76 -13.98 18.12
C GLY A 11 15.47 -12.87 17.34
N TYR A 12 15.34 -11.61 17.75
CA TYR A 12 16.07 -10.48 17.16
C TYR A 12 17.59 -10.59 17.27
N ARG A 13 18.10 -11.38 18.19
CA ARG A 13 19.54 -11.57 18.44
C ARG A 13 20.02 -13.00 18.22
N TYR A 14 19.20 -13.99 18.58
CA TYR A 14 19.53 -15.42 18.53
C TYR A 14 18.51 -16.10 17.60
N HIS A 15 18.91 -16.31 16.36
CA HIS A 15 18.04 -16.75 15.28
C HIS A 15 17.83 -18.27 15.23
N ASP A 16 18.75 -19.06 15.84
CA ASP A 16 18.82 -20.52 15.68
C ASP A 16 17.51 -21.23 16.01
N HIS A 17 16.84 -20.82 17.09
CA HIS A 17 15.58 -21.45 17.49
C HIS A 17 14.44 -21.14 16.52
N GLU A 18 14.33 -19.89 16.02
CA GLU A 18 13.35 -19.52 15.01
C GLU A 18 13.62 -20.25 13.69
N ASN A 19 14.89 -20.34 13.28
CA ASN A 19 15.31 -21.07 12.08
C ASN A 19 14.98 -22.57 12.19
N ARG A 20 15.20 -23.18 13.35
CA ARG A 20 14.86 -24.59 13.59
C ARG A 20 13.34 -24.81 13.52
N LEU A 21 12.55 -23.92 14.12
CA LEU A 21 11.08 -23.98 14.03
C LEU A 21 10.61 -23.75 12.60
N ALA A 22 11.23 -22.85 11.84
CA ALA A 22 10.92 -22.63 10.43
C ALA A 22 11.20 -23.88 9.58
N THR A 23 12.29 -24.62 9.87
CA THR A 23 12.59 -25.89 9.20
C THR A 23 11.49 -26.92 9.50
N ILE A 24 11.13 -27.11 10.77
CA ILE A 24 10.06 -28.01 11.16
C ILE A 24 8.72 -27.65 10.50
N ALA A 25 8.38 -26.35 10.47
CA ALA A 25 7.17 -25.87 9.81
C ALA A 25 7.18 -26.16 8.30
N ARG A 26 8.35 -26.05 7.65
CA ARG A 26 8.51 -26.41 6.25
C ARG A 26 8.31 -27.90 6.00
N ASP A 27 8.87 -28.74 6.86
CA ASP A 27 8.73 -30.21 6.79
C ASP A 27 7.27 -30.64 7.01
N ILE A 28 6.52 -29.93 7.84
CA ILE A 28 5.08 -30.13 8.04
C ILE A 28 4.28 -29.71 6.79
N GLY A 29 4.83 -28.84 5.93
CA GLY A 29 4.19 -28.42 4.68
C GLY A 29 3.49 -27.06 4.75
N PHE A 30 3.88 -26.15 5.66
CA PHE A 30 3.37 -24.77 5.61
C PHE A 30 3.91 -24.03 4.40
N PRO A 31 3.06 -23.51 3.50
CA PRO A 31 3.50 -22.82 2.29
C PRO A 31 4.07 -21.42 2.56
N GLN A 32 3.67 -20.79 3.67
CA GLN A 32 4.21 -19.49 4.10
C GLN A 32 4.70 -19.57 5.54
N ILE A 33 5.95 -19.19 5.74
CA ILE A 33 6.60 -19.16 7.04
C ILE A 33 7.28 -17.80 7.19
N SER A 34 6.83 -16.99 8.14
CA SER A 34 7.46 -15.72 8.48
C SER A 34 8.14 -15.84 9.84
N VAL A 35 9.44 -15.52 9.90
CA VAL A 35 10.22 -15.53 11.14
C VAL A 35 10.51 -14.11 11.59
N SER A 36 10.48 -13.88 12.89
CA SER A 36 10.49 -12.52 13.42
C SER A 36 11.79 -11.76 13.20
N HIS A 37 12.91 -12.45 13.14
CA HIS A 37 14.22 -11.83 12.88
C HIS A 37 14.39 -11.36 11.43
N ASP A 38 13.66 -11.93 10.47
CA ASP A 38 13.64 -11.46 9.08
C ASP A 38 12.56 -10.38 8.87
N ALA A 39 11.39 -10.58 9.48
CA ALA A 39 10.28 -9.65 9.30
C ALA A 39 10.55 -8.29 9.97
N SER A 40 11.10 -8.28 11.19
CA SER A 40 11.39 -7.05 11.95
C SER A 40 12.49 -7.32 12.99
N PRO A 41 13.80 -7.21 12.65
CA PRO A 41 14.92 -7.57 13.53
C PRO A 41 15.13 -6.57 14.67
N LEU A 42 14.06 -6.18 15.35
CA LEU A 42 14.07 -5.18 16.42
C LEU A 42 13.70 -5.80 17.76
N MET A 43 14.21 -5.23 18.85
CA MET A 43 13.78 -5.61 20.21
C MET A 43 12.27 -5.43 20.37
N LYS A 44 11.69 -5.82 21.50
CA LYS A 44 10.26 -5.77 21.88
C LYS A 44 9.44 -6.84 21.16
N LEU A 45 9.25 -7.95 21.86
CA LEU A 45 8.55 -9.14 21.37
C LEU A 45 7.21 -8.85 20.71
N ILE A 46 6.33 -8.07 21.36
CA ILE A 46 4.96 -7.85 20.87
C ILE A 46 4.97 -7.12 19.53
N SER A 47 5.65 -5.98 19.44
CA SER A 47 5.65 -5.21 18.19
C SER A 47 6.39 -5.89 17.03
N ARG A 48 7.39 -6.74 17.33
CA ARG A 48 8.01 -7.62 16.34
C ARG A 48 7.03 -8.70 15.90
N GLY A 49 6.27 -9.27 16.85
CA GLY A 49 5.24 -10.25 16.60
C GLY A 49 4.12 -9.72 15.72
N ASP A 50 3.61 -8.52 16.01
CA ASP A 50 2.58 -7.85 15.21
C ASP A 50 3.02 -7.77 13.73
N THR A 51 4.24 -7.30 13.48
CA THR A 51 4.79 -7.19 12.11
C THR A 51 4.96 -8.55 11.43
N THR A 52 5.42 -9.56 12.18
CA THR A 52 5.60 -10.92 11.66
C THR A 52 4.27 -11.57 11.28
N VAL A 53 3.23 -11.35 12.08
CA VAL A 53 1.86 -11.83 11.79
C VAL A 53 1.31 -11.16 10.53
N VAL A 54 1.51 -9.85 10.40
CA VAL A 54 1.10 -9.10 9.19
C VAL A 54 1.82 -9.65 7.96
N ASP A 55 3.11 -9.88 8.05
CA ASP A 55 3.88 -10.46 6.95
C ASP A 55 3.37 -11.86 6.58
N ALA A 56 3.18 -12.75 7.56
CA ALA A 56 2.64 -14.09 7.33
C ALA A 56 1.22 -14.08 6.73
N TYR A 57 0.42 -13.06 7.03
CA TYR A 57 -0.94 -12.91 6.51
C TYR A 57 -0.95 -12.40 5.07
N LEU A 58 -0.12 -11.40 4.75
CA LEU A 58 -0.13 -10.74 3.45
C LEU A 58 0.70 -11.46 2.38
N SER A 59 1.82 -12.10 2.77
CA SER A 59 2.77 -12.70 1.83
C SER A 59 2.16 -13.74 0.89
N PRO A 60 1.22 -14.62 1.28
CA PRO A 60 0.63 -15.58 0.36
C PRO A 60 -0.11 -14.93 -0.82
N ILE A 61 -0.86 -13.87 -0.55
CA ILE A 61 -1.62 -13.14 -1.57
C ILE A 61 -0.65 -12.35 -2.46
N LEU A 62 0.32 -11.68 -1.83
CA LEU A 62 1.33 -10.92 -2.55
C LEU A 62 2.17 -11.79 -3.48
N SER A 63 2.67 -12.93 -2.97
CA SER A 63 3.48 -13.86 -3.76
C SER A 63 2.73 -14.42 -4.97
N LYS A 64 1.43 -14.70 -4.81
CA LYS A 64 0.58 -15.12 -5.94
C LYS A 64 0.53 -14.04 -7.01
N TYR A 65 0.22 -12.80 -6.64
CA TYR A 65 0.18 -11.65 -7.55
C TYR A 65 1.52 -11.41 -8.25
N VAL A 66 2.61 -11.41 -7.48
CA VAL A 66 3.97 -11.20 -8.00
C VAL A 66 4.34 -12.26 -9.03
N ASN A 67 4.00 -13.53 -8.76
CA ASN A 67 4.28 -14.62 -9.67
C ASN A 67 3.46 -14.52 -10.95
N GLU A 68 2.17 -14.21 -10.87
CA GLU A 68 1.30 -13.99 -12.03
C GLU A 68 1.86 -12.88 -12.93
N VAL A 69 2.21 -11.72 -12.35
CA VAL A 69 2.83 -10.61 -13.10
C VAL A 69 4.18 -11.03 -13.72
N ALA A 70 5.01 -11.74 -12.96
CA ALA A 70 6.31 -12.19 -13.45
C ALA A 70 6.17 -13.18 -14.62
N GLU A 71 5.18 -14.06 -14.59
CA GLU A 71 4.90 -15.02 -15.65
C GLU A 71 4.39 -14.33 -16.92
N GLU A 72 3.44 -13.41 -16.80
CA GLU A 72 2.92 -12.66 -17.95
C GLU A 72 4.00 -11.81 -18.63
N LEU A 73 4.89 -11.20 -17.84
CA LEU A 73 5.97 -10.34 -18.35
C LEU A 73 7.16 -11.13 -18.90
N ARG A 74 7.33 -12.42 -18.60
CA ARG A 74 8.43 -13.24 -19.16
C ARG A 74 8.44 -13.25 -20.67
N GLY A 75 7.27 -13.27 -21.31
CA GLY A 75 7.15 -13.23 -22.77
C GLY A 75 7.54 -11.87 -23.39
N LEU A 76 7.47 -10.80 -22.62
CA LEU A 76 7.81 -9.43 -23.05
C LEU A 76 9.30 -9.10 -22.85
N ASN A 77 9.99 -9.84 -21.99
CA ASN A 77 11.38 -9.59 -21.58
C ASN A 77 12.43 -10.22 -22.52
N GLN A 78 12.21 -10.20 -23.83
CA GLN A 78 13.21 -10.68 -24.82
C GLN A 78 14.55 -9.92 -24.77
N HIS A 79 14.64 -8.82 -24.01
CA HIS A 79 15.81 -7.95 -23.91
C HIS A 79 16.42 -7.87 -22.50
N GLY A 80 16.15 -8.84 -21.62
CA GLY A 80 16.82 -8.92 -20.31
C GLY A 80 16.37 -7.89 -19.26
N GLY A 81 15.15 -7.38 -19.36
CA GLY A 81 14.57 -6.48 -18.35
C GLY A 81 14.46 -7.13 -16.97
N ARG A 82 14.61 -6.34 -15.90
CA ARG A 82 14.44 -6.78 -14.51
C ARG A 82 13.11 -6.30 -13.97
N LEU A 83 12.30 -7.22 -13.44
CA LEU A 83 11.05 -6.86 -12.74
C LEU A 83 11.36 -6.46 -11.31
N MET A 84 11.07 -5.21 -11.00
CA MET A 84 11.27 -4.62 -9.68
C MET A 84 9.94 -4.17 -9.10
N PHE A 85 9.77 -4.31 -7.79
CA PHE A 85 8.59 -3.86 -7.06
C PHE A 85 8.93 -2.73 -6.10
N MET A 86 8.05 -1.74 -6.03
CA MET A 86 8.16 -0.64 -5.07
C MET A 86 7.81 -1.15 -3.67
N GLN A 87 8.66 -0.82 -2.70
CA GLN A 87 8.39 -1.08 -1.28
C GLN A 87 7.75 0.15 -0.61
N SER A 88 7.08 -0.07 0.51
CA SER A 88 6.53 1.01 1.35
C SER A 88 7.57 2.02 1.83
N SER A 89 8.84 1.63 1.83
CA SER A 89 10.00 2.50 2.14
C SER A 89 10.42 3.43 1.00
N GLY A 90 9.83 3.27 -0.20
CA GLY A 90 10.22 3.97 -1.42
C GLY A 90 11.42 3.37 -2.15
N GLY A 91 11.94 2.23 -1.68
CA GLY A 91 12.97 1.46 -2.38
C GLY A 91 12.37 0.51 -3.41
N LEU A 92 13.19 0.07 -4.35
CA LEU A 92 12.85 -1.00 -5.30
C LEU A 92 13.50 -2.31 -4.86
N THR A 93 12.76 -3.42 -4.97
CA THR A 93 13.26 -4.76 -4.71
C THR A 93 12.88 -5.73 -5.83
N GLU A 94 13.66 -6.79 -5.99
CA GLU A 94 13.32 -7.87 -6.93
C GLU A 94 12.15 -8.70 -6.40
N SER A 95 11.44 -9.35 -7.30
CA SER A 95 10.23 -10.12 -6.99
C SER A 95 10.42 -11.15 -5.86
N GLY A 96 11.57 -11.83 -5.81
CA GLY A 96 11.87 -12.84 -4.80
C GLY A 96 12.08 -12.31 -3.37
N PHE A 97 12.31 -11.00 -3.22
CA PHE A 97 12.55 -10.35 -1.93
C PHE A 97 11.40 -9.44 -1.49
N PHE A 98 10.32 -9.36 -2.28
CA PHE A 98 9.17 -8.52 -1.97
C PHE A 98 8.25 -9.22 -0.98
N GLN A 99 8.24 -8.77 0.27
CA GLN A 99 7.52 -9.38 1.39
C GLN A 99 6.23 -8.63 1.70
N GLY A 100 5.27 -9.31 2.34
CA GLY A 100 3.97 -8.74 2.68
C GLY A 100 4.05 -7.46 3.50
N LYS A 101 4.96 -7.39 4.48
CA LYS A 101 5.20 -6.18 5.29
C LYS A 101 5.67 -4.97 4.49
N ASP A 102 6.33 -5.19 3.35
CA ASP A 102 6.91 -4.13 2.52
C ASP A 102 5.92 -3.58 1.48
N ALA A 103 4.79 -4.28 1.25
CA ALA A 103 3.82 -3.97 0.22
C ALA A 103 2.70 -3.01 0.66
N ILE A 104 2.54 -2.78 1.96
CA ILE A 104 1.33 -2.17 2.56
C ILE A 104 1.03 -0.77 2.03
N LEU A 105 2.05 0.08 1.90
CA LEU A 105 1.96 1.44 1.35
C LEU A 105 2.78 1.59 0.06
N SER A 106 3.02 0.50 -0.68
CA SER A 106 3.89 0.52 -1.86
C SER A 106 3.36 1.45 -2.97
N GLY A 107 2.05 1.49 -3.20
CA GLY A 107 1.42 2.36 -4.19
C GLY A 107 1.64 3.85 -3.86
N PRO A 108 1.15 4.33 -2.70
CA PRO A 108 1.40 5.70 -2.24
C PRO A 108 2.90 6.06 -2.18
N ALA A 109 3.76 5.13 -1.73
CA ALA A 109 5.21 5.37 -1.70
C ALA A 109 5.79 5.61 -3.10
N GLY A 110 5.30 4.89 -4.11
CA GLY A 110 5.65 5.12 -5.51
C GLY A 110 5.23 6.52 -5.99
N GLY A 111 4.05 6.97 -5.56
CA GLY A 111 3.56 8.33 -5.81
C GLY A 111 4.47 9.40 -5.22
N VAL A 112 4.92 9.23 -3.97
CA VAL A 112 5.87 10.15 -3.31
C VAL A 112 7.21 10.19 -4.04
N VAL A 113 7.76 9.04 -4.43
CA VAL A 113 9.01 8.99 -5.21
C VAL A 113 8.83 9.67 -6.56
N GLY A 114 7.73 9.41 -7.25
CA GLY A 114 7.41 10.05 -8.54
C GLY A 114 7.28 11.57 -8.41
N MET A 115 6.55 12.04 -7.41
CA MET A 115 6.39 13.47 -7.09
C MET A 115 7.75 14.13 -6.86
N ALA A 116 8.59 13.56 -6.00
CA ALA A 116 9.91 14.11 -5.71
C ALA A 116 10.78 14.21 -6.97
N ARG A 117 10.87 13.15 -7.76
CA ARG A 117 11.70 13.11 -8.97
C ARG A 117 11.22 14.06 -10.05
N VAL A 118 9.92 14.16 -10.29
CA VAL A 118 9.36 15.12 -11.26
C VAL A 118 9.58 16.56 -10.80
N SER A 119 9.44 16.82 -9.51
CA SER A 119 9.69 18.16 -8.94
C SER A 119 11.14 18.58 -9.03
N GLU A 120 12.09 17.68 -8.76
CA GLU A 120 13.53 17.92 -8.94
C GLU A 120 13.85 18.27 -10.41
N ILE A 121 13.28 17.54 -11.38
CA ILE A 121 13.46 17.83 -12.81
C ILE A 121 12.89 19.23 -13.16
N ALA A 122 11.79 19.62 -12.51
CA ALA A 122 11.18 20.93 -12.70
C ALA A 122 11.89 22.07 -11.92
N GLY A 123 12.91 21.76 -11.12
CA GLY A 123 13.70 22.72 -10.35
C GLY A 123 13.10 23.10 -9.00
N PHE A 124 12.19 22.29 -8.47
CA PHE A 124 11.60 22.49 -7.14
C PHE A 124 12.23 21.52 -6.12
N GLU A 125 12.80 22.06 -5.05
CA GLU A 125 13.45 21.29 -4.00
C GLU A 125 12.49 20.93 -2.85
N LYS A 126 11.45 21.76 -2.62
CA LYS A 126 10.50 21.62 -1.52
C LYS A 126 9.09 21.54 -2.07
N VAL A 127 8.42 20.45 -1.87
CA VAL A 127 7.11 20.20 -2.45
C VAL A 127 6.17 19.44 -1.50
N ILE A 128 4.89 19.67 -1.70
CA ILE A 128 3.81 18.89 -1.08
C ILE A 128 3.17 18.05 -2.18
N GLY A 129 3.13 16.74 -1.98
CA GLY A 129 2.37 15.81 -2.81
C GLY A 129 0.91 15.79 -2.37
N PHE A 130 0.00 15.82 -3.33
CA PHE A 130 -1.43 15.75 -3.10
C PHE A 130 -2.04 14.81 -4.14
N ASP A 131 -2.29 13.57 -3.74
CA ASP A 131 -2.85 12.52 -4.59
C ASP A 131 -4.28 12.22 -4.18
N MET A 132 -5.25 12.79 -4.88
CA MET A 132 -6.67 12.59 -4.63
C MET A 132 -7.22 11.49 -5.54
N GLY A 133 -7.40 10.30 -4.97
CA GLY A 133 -8.05 9.18 -5.63
C GLY A 133 -9.59 9.21 -5.55
N GLY A 134 -10.21 8.07 -5.80
CA GLY A 134 -11.67 7.92 -5.69
C GLY A 134 -12.17 7.87 -4.25
N THR A 135 -11.40 7.30 -3.32
CA THR A 135 -11.85 7.03 -1.95
C THR A 135 -11.10 7.86 -0.91
N SER A 136 -9.83 8.15 -1.15
CA SER A 136 -8.94 8.85 -0.23
C SER A 136 -8.06 9.84 -0.95
N THR A 137 -7.44 10.70 -0.15
CA THR A 137 -6.40 11.64 -0.59
C THR A 137 -5.17 11.38 0.24
N ASP A 138 -4.05 11.11 -0.43
CA ASP A 138 -2.75 10.94 0.17
C ASP A 138 -1.96 12.25 0.08
N VAL A 139 -1.48 12.72 1.23
CA VAL A 139 -0.67 13.94 1.33
C VAL A 139 0.71 13.57 1.84
N SER A 140 1.74 14.05 1.17
CA SER A 140 3.13 13.82 1.52
C SER A 140 3.95 15.09 1.39
N HIS A 141 5.08 15.14 2.08
CA HIS A 141 6.01 16.25 2.06
C HIS A 141 7.40 15.76 1.62
N TYR A 142 8.09 16.59 0.84
CA TYR A 142 9.47 16.39 0.41
C TYR A 142 10.24 17.69 0.52
N ASP A 143 11.38 17.66 1.22
CA ASP A 143 12.30 18.78 1.42
C ASP A 143 13.76 18.31 1.20
N GLY A 144 14.03 17.75 0.00
CA GLY A 144 15.32 17.16 -0.31
C GLY A 144 15.52 15.75 0.27
N GLU A 145 14.74 15.36 1.26
CA GLU A 145 14.75 14.04 1.88
C GLU A 145 13.33 13.46 2.02
N PHE A 146 13.22 12.13 1.89
CA PHE A 146 11.95 11.44 2.12
C PHE A 146 11.68 11.31 3.61
N GLU A 147 10.53 11.78 4.05
CA GLU A 147 10.07 11.53 5.42
C GLU A 147 9.67 10.06 5.58
N LYS A 148 10.19 9.42 6.63
CA LYS A 148 9.96 8.00 6.92
C LYS A 148 9.53 7.77 8.35
N ALA A 149 8.59 6.85 8.53
CA ALA A 149 8.19 6.30 9.82
C ALA A 149 8.72 4.87 9.94
N PHE A 150 9.26 4.52 11.11
CA PHE A 150 9.74 3.16 11.42
C PHE A 150 8.69 2.34 12.19
N GLU A 151 7.65 2.99 12.67
CA GLU A 151 6.50 2.36 13.31
C GLU A 151 5.25 3.10 12.85
N THR A 152 4.30 2.36 12.32
CA THR A 152 3.05 2.87 11.75
C THR A 152 1.88 2.01 12.20
N HIS A 153 0.69 2.59 12.26
CA HIS A 153 -0.56 1.86 12.49
C HIS A 153 -1.38 1.86 11.20
N VAL A 154 -1.65 0.68 10.67
CA VAL A 154 -2.50 0.50 9.50
C VAL A 154 -3.68 -0.38 9.87
N ALA A 155 -4.90 0.09 9.66
CA ALA A 155 -6.13 -0.60 10.03
C ALA A 155 -6.16 -1.09 11.50
N GLY A 156 -5.59 -0.31 12.42
CA GLY A 156 -5.52 -0.62 13.86
C GLY A 156 -4.40 -1.61 14.24
N VAL A 157 -3.61 -2.08 13.28
CA VAL A 157 -2.49 -2.98 13.54
C VAL A 157 -1.18 -2.21 13.48
N ARG A 158 -0.33 -2.40 14.48
CA ARG A 158 1.00 -1.80 14.55
C ARG A 158 1.98 -2.56 13.66
N ILE A 159 2.75 -1.82 12.88
CA ILE A 159 3.75 -2.38 11.96
C ILE A 159 5.08 -1.65 12.20
N ARG A 160 6.14 -2.41 12.39
CA ARG A 160 7.51 -1.90 12.55
C ARG A 160 8.34 -2.28 11.34
N ALA A 161 8.14 -1.51 10.28
CA ALA A 161 8.94 -1.58 9.05
C ALA A 161 9.14 -0.14 8.55
N PRO A 162 10.24 0.16 7.85
CA PRO A 162 10.42 1.47 7.24
C PRO A 162 9.32 1.74 6.20
N MET A 163 8.58 2.82 6.37
CA MET A 163 7.54 3.25 5.46
C MET A 163 7.66 4.74 5.19
N MET A 164 7.27 5.20 4.00
CA MET A 164 7.07 6.61 3.73
C MET A 164 6.02 7.20 4.69
N LEU A 165 6.28 8.38 5.20
CA LEU A 165 5.29 9.12 5.99
C LEU A 165 4.28 9.76 5.05
N ILE A 166 3.08 9.20 5.04
CA ILE A 166 1.98 9.62 4.17
C ILE A 166 0.75 9.83 5.04
N HIS A 167 0.13 10.99 4.91
CA HIS A 167 -1.11 11.32 5.60
C HIS A 167 -2.29 11.04 4.68
N THR A 168 -3.07 10.02 5.01
CA THR A 168 -4.26 9.65 4.25
C THR A 168 -5.52 10.24 4.89
N VAL A 169 -6.28 10.97 4.11
CA VAL A 169 -7.58 11.52 4.49
C VAL A 169 -8.67 10.76 3.74
N ALA A 170 -9.71 10.32 4.45
CA ALA A 170 -10.87 9.63 3.86
C ALA A 170 -11.77 10.63 3.11
N ALA A 171 -11.23 11.25 2.08
CA ALA A 171 -11.94 12.16 1.18
C ALA A 171 -11.39 11.98 -0.23
N GLY A 172 -12.24 11.67 -1.17
CA GLY A 172 -11.88 11.42 -2.56
C GLY A 172 -13.01 11.77 -3.52
N GLY A 173 -12.81 11.50 -4.80
CA GLY A 173 -13.80 11.78 -5.84
C GLY A 173 -15.14 11.08 -5.63
N GLY A 174 -15.14 9.89 -5.02
CA GLY A 174 -16.33 9.11 -4.67
C GLY A 174 -16.99 9.50 -3.35
N SER A 175 -16.46 10.49 -2.61
CA SER A 175 -17.09 10.95 -1.37
C SER A 175 -18.51 11.45 -1.61
N ILE A 176 -19.47 10.86 -0.87
CA ILE A 176 -20.90 11.09 -1.06
C ILE A 176 -21.29 12.46 -0.48
N LEU A 177 -22.11 13.21 -1.23
CA LEU A 177 -22.66 14.48 -0.78
C LEU A 177 -24.04 14.26 -0.16
N ASN A 178 -24.20 14.73 1.06
CA ASN A 178 -25.45 14.67 1.80
C ASN A 178 -25.84 16.05 2.32
N PHE A 179 -27.16 16.31 2.39
CA PHE A 179 -27.70 17.45 3.10
C PHE A 179 -28.35 16.97 4.39
N ASP A 180 -27.86 17.44 5.53
CA ASP A 180 -28.33 17.00 6.86
C ASP A 180 -29.53 17.80 7.40
N GLY A 181 -30.13 18.63 6.55
CA GLY A 181 -31.23 19.53 6.90
C GLY A 181 -30.78 20.96 7.26
N ALA A 182 -29.50 21.16 7.53
CA ALA A 182 -28.92 22.45 7.87
C ALA A 182 -27.73 22.82 6.96
N ARG A 183 -26.91 21.84 6.57
CA ARG A 183 -25.73 22.06 5.74
C ARG A 183 -25.42 20.88 4.83
N TYR A 184 -24.68 21.12 3.77
CA TYR A 184 -24.09 20.07 2.96
C TYR A 184 -22.88 19.46 3.66
N ARG A 185 -22.80 18.14 3.63
CA ARG A 185 -21.67 17.33 4.12
C ARG A 185 -21.06 16.52 2.99
N ILE A 186 -19.77 16.30 3.05
CA ILE A 186 -19.00 15.49 2.11
C ILE A 186 -18.36 14.35 2.89
N GLY A 187 -18.69 13.11 2.49
CA GLY A 187 -18.22 11.94 3.21
C GLY A 187 -18.83 11.79 4.63
N PRO A 188 -18.24 10.91 5.48
CA PRO A 188 -17.07 10.07 5.20
C PRO A 188 -17.34 8.90 4.24
N ASP A 189 -18.60 8.61 3.92
CA ASP A 189 -18.99 7.53 3.02
C ASP A 189 -18.53 7.79 1.58
N SER A 190 -18.12 6.72 0.90
CA SER A 190 -17.71 6.75 -0.50
C SER A 190 -18.59 5.83 -1.34
N ALA A 191 -18.94 6.25 -2.55
CA ALA A 191 -19.65 5.43 -3.52
C ALA A 191 -18.78 4.28 -4.08
N GLY A 192 -17.47 4.29 -3.79
CA GLY A 192 -16.54 3.29 -4.29
C GLY A 192 -16.40 3.29 -5.81
N ALA A 193 -15.92 2.18 -6.35
CA ALA A 193 -15.83 1.96 -7.78
C ALA A 193 -17.18 1.50 -8.37
N PHE A 194 -17.97 0.77 -7.60
CA PHE A 194 -19.32 0.31 -7.96
C PHE A 194 -20.27 0.48 -6.76
N PRO A 195 -21.44 1.11 -6.92
CA PRO A 195 -21.97 1.70 -8.17
C PRO A 195 -21.19 2.91 -8.66
N GLY A 196 -20.36 3.54 -7.84
CA GLY A 196 -19.58 4.72 -8.16
C GLY A 196 -20.39 6.01 -8.15
N PRO A 197 -19.81 7.12 -8.62
CA PRO A 197 -20.50 8.40 -8.84
C PRO A 197 -21.75 8.29 -9.70
N ALA A 198 -22.72 9.19 -9.54
CA ALA A 198 -23.93 9.24 -10.36
C ALA A 198 -23.60 9.38 -11.87
N SER A 199 -22.52 10.10 -12.20
CA SER A 199 -22.01 10.27 -13.57
C SER A 199 -21.54 8.96 -14.24
N TYR A 200 -21.29 7.90 -13.47
CA TYR A 200 -20.97 6.57 -14.01
C TYR A 200 -22.21 5.82 -14.53
N ARG A 201 -23.41 6.31 -14.23
CA ARG A 201 -24.70 5.77 -14.69
C ARG A 201 -25.05 4.38 -14.19
N ASN A 202 -24.43 3.94 -13.09
CA ASN A 202 -24.68 2.65 -12.45
C ASN A 202 -25.67 2.75 -11.28
N GLY A 203 -26.42 3.86 -11.18
CA GLY A 203 -27.34 4.09 -10.07
C GLY A 203 -26.67 4.58 -8.78
N GLY A 204 -25.46 5.11 -8.87
CA GLY A 204 -24.71 5.64 -7.74
C GLY A 204 -25.24 6.98 -7.22
N PRO A 205 -24.84 7.38 -5.99
CA PRO A 205 -25.22 8.64 -5.38
C PRO A 205 -24.43 9.83 -5.96
N LEU A 206 -24.86 11.03 -5.59
CA LEU A 206 -24.13 12.27 -5.90
C LEU A 206 -22.82 12.34 -5.10
N THR A 207 -21.72 12.61 -5.80
CA THR A 207 -20.36 12.61 -5.25
C THR A 207 -19.56 13.85 -5.67
N VAL A 208 -18.34 14.00 -5.13
CA VAL A 208 -17.39 15.04 -5.54
C VAL A 208 -17.05 14.95 -7.04
N THR A 209 -16.95 13.73 -7.59
CA THR A 209 -16.74 13.53 -9.03
C THR A 209 -17.84 14.19 -9.86
N ASP A 210 -19.11 14.06 -9.46
CA ASP A 210 -20.23 14.65 -10.16
C ASP A 210 -20.18 16.18 -10.14
N CYS A 211 -19.77 16.76 -9.02
CA CYS A 211 -19.51 18.20 -8.93
C CYS A 211 -18.38 18.63 -9.88
N ASN A 212 -17.31 17.85 -9.99
CA ASN A 212 -16.20 18.15 -10.89
C ASN A 212 -16.61 18.05 -12.36
N VAL A 213 -17.51 17.14 -12.70
CA VAL A 213 -18.13 17.07 -14.04
C VAL A 213 -18.96 18.33 -14.32
N MET A 214 -19.82 18.72 -13.39
CA MET A 214 -20.67 19.92 -13.54
C MET A 214 -19.85 21.21 -13.65
N LEU A 215 -18.71 21.28 -12.98
CA LEU A 215 -17.77 22.41 -13.05
C LEU A 215 -16.86 22.39 -14.28
N GLY A 216 -16.98 21.39 -15.15
CA GLY A 216 -16.15 21.25 -16.35
C GLY A 216 -14.68 20.87 -16.05
N LYS A 217 -14.37 20.41 -14.83
CA LYS A 217 -13.04 19.90 -14.48
C LYS A 217 -12.77 18.49 -15.00
N LEU A 218 -13.83 17.73 -15.24
CA LEU A 218 -13.78 16.40 -15.83
C LEU A 218 -14.62 16.38 -17.10
N HIS A 219 -14.14 15.66 -18.09
CA HIS A 219 -14.76 15.54 -19.41
C HIS A 219 -15.65 14.30 -19.47
N PRO A 220 -17.00 14.43 -19.40
CA PRO A 220 -17.91 13.29 -19.36
C PRO A 220 -17.84 12.41 -20.60
N GLU A 221 -17.49 13.00 -21.77
CA GLU A 221 -17.31 12.28 -23.03
C GLU A 221 -16.10 11.33 -23.03
N LYS A 222 -15.19 11.46 -22.05
CA LYS A 222 -14.03 10.59 -21.86
C LYS A 222 -14.27 9.46 -20.87
N PHE A 223 -15.43 9.44 -20.20
CA PHE A 223 -15.77 8.34 -19.31
C PHE A 223 -15.95 7.05 -20.11
N PRO A 224 -15.59 5.89 -19.53
CA PRO A 224 -15.85 4.61 -20.16
C PRO A 224 -17.31 4.50 -20.54
N LYS A 225 -17.60 4.07 -21.76
CA LYS A 225 -18.96 3.68 -22.13
C LYS A 225 -19.20 2.31 -21.50
N LEU A 226 -20.06 2.28 -20.53
CA LEU A 226 -20.56 1.04 -19.94
C LEU A 226 -21.61 0.43 -20.84
#